data_d1f34054c4bf78b0ae8919eec403aded
#
_entry.id   d1f34054c4bf78b0ae8919eec403aded
#
_cell.length_a   1.000
_cell.length_b   1.000
_cell.length_c   1.000
_cell.angle_alpha   90.00
_cell.angle_beta   90.00
_cell.angle_gamma   90.00
#
_symmetry.space_group_name_H-M   'P 1'
#
loop_
_entity.id
_entity.type
_entity.pdbx_description
1 polymer ?
#
loop_
_entity_poly.entity_id
_entity_poly.type
_entity_poly.pdbx_seq_one_letter_code
_entity_poly.pdbx_strand_id
1 'polypeptide(L)'
;MDDQAKIALLQKVIQFNTVNGNEQPLAEYLKEVLAQHHIDSQLVKFADNRTCLVAEIGNQPGKVLAFAGHMDTVATGDPAKWKYPPFSGEIVNGNIYGRGSVDMKGGLTAMVISLIQMKEAGLPKHGKVRLLLSVDEEVGGQGSMLLTQKGYADDLDAMVMGEASSNQLEYAHCGSFDYEIESFGKTAHSSRPDLGINAVANLARFIDGERTAFADTQPSPVLGKVIHSVTVFHGGEQLNSIPDYAYLKGNVRTVPECDNEETQARLQKIIDQLNKQGAQLRLKVVASFAPVVTDPHDPFINLVSDAVAATKGSKPKVIVSHGTTDASRYSLAERPFSFVEYGPGDDRQSHQINEHLSIDDFLQAPTIYQQVAERFLI
;
A
#
# COMPACT_ATOMS: atom_id res chain seq x y z
N MET A 1 0.37 -20.82 20.97
CA MET A 1 1.74 -20.25 20.79
C MET A 1 2.01 -19.28 21.93
N ASP A 2 3.13 -19.43 22.69
CA ASP A 2 3.53 -18.49 23.74
C ASP A 2 4.20 -17.23 23.17
N ASP A 3 4.46 -16.22 24.01
CA ASP A 3 5.00 -14.94 23.55
C ASP A 3 6.45 -15.05 23.03
N GLN A 4 7.25 -15.96 23.56
CA GLN A 4 8.60 -16.20 23.04
C GLN A 4 8.57 -16.78 21.63
N ALA A 5 7.67 -17.72 21.36
CA ALA A 5 7.48 -18.29 20.04
C ALA A 5 6.95 -17.26 19.03
N LYS A 6 6.04 -16.36 19.47
CA LYS A 6 5.55 -15.25 18.63
C LYS A 6 6.67 -14.29 18.23
N ILE A 7 7.48 -13.89 19.21
CA ILE A 7 8.64 -13.01 19.00
C ILE A 7 9.67 -13.69 18.09
N ALA A 8 9.97 -14.95 18.30
CA ALA A 8 10.91 -15.72 17.47
C ALA A 8 10.43 -15.83 16.01
N LEU A 9 9.11 -15.98 15.79
CA LEU A 9 8.54 -15.97 14.45
C LEU A 9 8.75 -14.62 13.77
N LEU A 10 8.47 -13.50 14.45
CA LEU A 10 8.69 -12.16 13.91
C LEU A 10 10.18 -11.91 13.61
N GLN A 11 11.09 -12.30 14.53
CA GLN A 11 12.53 -12.20 14.29
C GLN A 11 12.93 -12.94 13.01
N LYS A 12 12.41 -14.17 12.84
CA LYS A 12 12.69 -14.96 11.64
C LYS A 12 12.16 -14.33 10.37
N VAL A 13 10.95 -13.76 10.41
CA VAL A 13 10.33 -13.06 9.27
C VAL A 13 11.14 -11.81 8.89
N ILE A 14 11.62 -11.03 9.86
CA ILE A 14 12.49 -9.87 9.60
C ILE A 14 13.81 -10.28 8.94
N GLN A 15 14.36 -11.44 9.27
CA GLN A 15 15.64 -11.93 8.72
C GLN A 15 15.59 -12.25 7.22
N PHE A 16 14.42 -12.44 6.63
CA PHE A 16 14.31 -12.55 5.18
C PHE A 16 14.54 -11.18 4.53
N ASN A 17 15.52 -11.11 3.65
CA ASN A 17 15.71 -9.91 2.81
C ASN A 17 14.74 -9.97 1.63
N THR A 18 13.72 -9.14 1.68
CA THR A 18 12.66 -9.02 0.66
C THR A 18 12.61 -7.61 0.06
N VAL A 19 13.75 -6.94 0.00
CA VAL A 19 13.88 -5.59 -0.59
C VAL A 19 13.49 -5.63 -2.06
N ASN A 20 12.38 -4.96 -2.41
CA ASN A 20 11.86 -4.82 -3.77
C ASN A 20 11.86 -6.13 -4.57
N GLY A 21 11.65 -7.27 -3.91
CA GLY A 21 11.67 -8.60 -4.54
C GLY A 21 12.13 -9.70 -3.58
N ASN A 22 12.29 -10.92 -4.12
CA ASN A 22 12.78 -12.10 -3.40
C ASN A 22 11.89 -12.54 -2.23
N GLU A 23 10.58 -12.37 -2.33
CA GLU A 23 9.60 -12.72 -1.29
C GLU A 23 9.33 -14.23 -1.22
N GLN A 24 9.63 -15.00 -2.28
CA GLN A 24 9.32 -16.43 -2.33
C GLN A 24 9.89 -17.22 -1.14
N PRO A 25 11.15 -17.04 -0.67
CA PRO A 25 11.65 -17.77 0.50
C PRO A 25 10.84 -17.47 1.78
N LEU A 26 10.35 -16.23 1.95
CA LEU A 26 9.48 -15.86 3.06
C LEU A 26 8.11 -16.54 2.93
N ALA A 27 7.52 -16.50 1.74
CA ALA A 27 6.22 -17.14 1.48
C ALA A 27 6.28 -18.66 1.72
N GLU A 28 7.34 -19.32 1.28
CA GLU A 28 7.59 -20.76 1.52
C GLU A 28 7.75 -21.06 3.02
N TYR A 29 8.52 -20.26 3.74
CA TYR A 29 8.68 -20.38 5.19
C TYR A 29 7.34 -20.25 5.93
N LEU A 30 6.54 -19.21 5.59
CA LEU A 30 5.23 -19.00 6.21
C LEU A 30 4.25 -20.12 5.85
N LYS A 31 4.31 -20.65 4.64
CA LYS A 31 3.55 -21.85 4.26
C LYS A 31 3.89 -23.06 5.14
N GLU A 32 5.17 -23.29 5.42
CA GLU A 32 5.60 -24.37 6.31
C GLU A 32 5.11 -24.15 7.75
N VAL A 33 5.20 -22.91 8.25
CA VAL A 33 4.67 -22.54 9.58
C VAL A 33 3.17 -22.81 9.66
N LEU A 34 2.39 -22.38 8.68
CA LEU A 34 0.94 -22.62 8.62
C LEU A 34 0.61 -24.12 8.54
N ALA A 35 1.37 -24.89 7.76
CA ALA A 35 1.16 -26.34 7.62
C ALA A 35 1.43 -27.08 8.93
N GLN A 36 2.41 -26.67 9.75
CA GLN A 36 2.65 -27.23 11.09
C GLN A 36 1.46 -27.08 12.03
N HIS A 37 0.60 -26.07 11.79
CA HIS A 37 -0.64 -25.81 12.52
C HIS A 37 -1.89 -26.27 11.77
N HIS A 38 -1.76 -27.16 10.78
CA HIS A 38 -2.86 -27.73 9.99
C HIS A 38 -3.70 -26.64 9.24
N ILE A 39 -3.04 -25.60 8.75
CA ILE A 39 -3.64 -24.56 7.91
C ILE A 39 -3.10 -24.77 6.49
N ASP A 40 -4.01 -25.09 5.58
CA ASP A 40 -3.69 -25.18 4.16
C ASP A 40 -3.46 -23.78 3.58
N SER A 41 -2.43 -23.68 2.74
CA SER A 41 -2.10 -22.42 2.07
C SER A 41 -1.61 -22.65 0.64
N GLN A 42 -1.82 -21.66 -0.20
CA GLN A 42 -1.45 -21.67 -1.61
C GLN A 42 -0.39 -20.61 -1.88
N LEU A 43 0.62 -20.99 -2.65
CA LEU A 43 1.58 -20.07 -3.23
C LEU A 43 1.10 -19.64 -4.61
N VAL A 44 0.97 -18.35 -4.83
CA VAL A 44 0.53 -17.75 -6.10
C VAL A 44 1.72 -17.03 -6.71
N LYS A 45 2.36 -17.69 -7.69
CA LYS A 45 3.56 -17.14 -8.34
C LYS A 45 3.21 -15.85 -9.08
N PHE A 46 3.94 -14.79 -8.79
CA PHE A 46 3.90 -13.50 -9.48
C PHE A 46 5.02 -13.41 -10.54
N ALA A 47 6.25 -13.63 -10.12
CA ALA A 47 7.43 -13.60 -10.97
C ALA A 47 8.50 -14.57 -10.42
N ASP A 48 9.68 -14.58 -11.00
CA ASP A 48 10.79 -15.38 -10.46
C ASP A 48 11.21 -14.82 -9.10
N ASN A 49 11.31 -15.71 -8.11
CA ASN A 49 11.53 -15.41 -6.69
C ASN A 49 10.48 -14.50 -6.02
N ARG A 50 9.35 -14.27 -6.65
CA ARG A 50 8.27 -13.41 -6.15
C ARG A 50 6.95 -14.17 -6.14
N THR A 51 6.43 -14.45 -4.95
CA THR A 51 5.27 -15.33 -4.79
C THR A 51 4.40 -14.83 -3.64
N CYS A 52 3.13 -14.56 -3.92
CA CYS A 52 2.11 -14.28 -2.91
C CYS A 52 1.74 -15.56 -2.15
N LEU A 53 1.21 -15.42 -0.93
CA LEU A 53 0.67 -16.51 -0.15
C LEU A 53 -0.78 -16.24 0.22
N VAL A 54 -1.65 -17.25 0.01
CA VAL A 54 -3.05 -17.21 0.41
C VAL A 54 -3.31 -18.38 1.35
N ALA A 55 -3.94 -18.11 2.50
CA ALA A 55 -4.41 -19.15 3.42
C ALA A 55 -5.85 -18.85 3.85
N GLU A 56 -6.59 -19.89 4.25
CA GLU A 56 -7.97 -19.71 4.69
C GLU A 56 -8.27 -20.68 5.84
N ILE A 57 -8.98 -20.20 6.85
CA ILE A 57 -9.55 -21.02 7.92
C ILE A 57 -11.07 -20.81 8.00
N GLY A 58 -11.77 -21.80 8.51
CA GLY A 58 -13.24 -21.84 8.50
C GLY A 58 -13.78 -22.52 7.25
N ASN A 59 -14.85 -23.29 7.43
CA ASN A 59 -15.46 -24.07 6.35
C ASN A 59 -17.00 -24.02 6.37
N GLN A 60 -17.55 -23.18 7.26
CA GLN A 60 -19.00 -23.02 7.38
C GLN A 60 -19.48 -21.85 6.50
N PRO A 61 -20.73 -21.90 6.02
CA PRO A 61 -21.32 -20.76 5.33
C PRO A 61 -21.31 -19.51 6.22
N GLY A 62 -21.15 -18.34 5.63
CA GLY A 62 -21.14 -17.08 6.35
C GLY A 62 -20.28 -16.06 5.63
N LYS A 63 -19.97 -14.99 6.34
CA LYS A 63 -19.13 -13.91 5.85
C LYS A 63 -17.67 -14.33 5.66
N VAL A 64 -16.96 -13.61 4.81
CA VAL A 64 -15.53 -13.77 4.57
C VAL A 64 -14.81 -12.50 5.04
N LEU A 65 -13.94 -12.64 6.06
CA LEU A 65 -13.06 -11.58 6.53
C LEU A 65 -11.66 -11.81 5.96
N ALA A 66 -11.10 -10.81 5.30
CA ALA A 66 -9.70 -10.86 4.89
C ALA A 66 -8.78 -10.16 5.90
N PHE A 67 -7.62 -10.76 6.14
CA PHE A 67 -6.43 -10.12 6.68
C PHE A 67 -5.43 -10.00 5.54
N ALA A 68 -4.99 -8.78 5.24
CA ALA A 68 -4.14 -8.52 4.10
C ALA A 68 -2.89 -7.73 4.48
N GLY A 69 -1.80 -8.00 3.79
CA GLY A 69 -0.53 -7.30 3.97
C GLY A 69 0.51 -7.74 2.94
N HIS A 70 1.63 -7.01 2.88
CA HIS A 70 2.69 -7.28 1.94
C HIS A 70 3.94 -7.88 2.61
N MET A 71 4.72 -8.62 1.82
CA MET A 71 5.94 -9.31 2.25
C MET A 71 7.22 -8.56 1.85
N ASP A 72 7.14 -7.71 0.84
CA ASP A 72 8.27 -6.90 0.38
C ASP A 72 8.58 -5.75 1.35
N THR A 73 9.71 -5.13 1.15
CA THR A 73 10.16 -3.95 1.90
C THR A 73 10.95 -3.03 0.99
N VAL A 74 10.97 -1.73 1.31
CA VAL A 74 11.88 -0.79 0.65
C VAL A 74 13.35 -1.08 0.94
N ALA A 75 14.23 -0.45 0.18
CA ALA A 75 15.67 -0.51 0.39
C ALA A 75 16.05 -0.05 1.80
N THR A 76 17.13 -0.64 2.33
CA THR A 76 17.66 -0.31 3.67
C THR A 76 18.36 1.05 3.71
N GLY A 77 18.68 1.63 2.56
CA GLY A 77 19.63 2.73 2.47
C GLY A 77 21.05 2.29 2.80
N ASP A 78 21.85 3.20 3.37
CA ASP A 78 23.22 2.89 3.77
C ASP A 78 23.27 2.02 5.03
N PRO A 79 23.69 0.75 4.94
CA PRO A 79 23.73 -0.15 6.11
C PRO A 79 24.66 0.33 7.23
N ALA A 80 25.67 1.16 6.93
CA ALA A 80 26.58 1.71 7.94
C ALA A 80 25.91 2.72 8.89
N LYS A 81 24.74 3.24 8.52
CA LYS A 81 23.94 4.14 9.36
C LYS A 81 22.98 3.41 10.30
N TRP A 82 22.83 2.10 10.14
CA TRP A 82 22.00 1.29 11.02
C TRP A 82 22.74 0.97 12.32
N LYS A 83 22.07 1.20 13.44
CA LYS A 83 22.60 0.85 14.77
C LYS A 83 22.68 -0.67 14.96
N TYR A 84 21.73 -1.40 14.37
CA TYR A 84 21.67 -2.86 14.31
C TYR A 84 21.49 -3.27 12.85
N PRO A 85 22.09 -4.38 12.38
CA PRO A 85 21.97 -4.77 10.98
C PRO A 85 20.49 -4.86 10.54
N PRO A 86 20.13 -4.33 9.37
CA PRO A 86 18.72 -4.15 8.96
C PRO A 86 17.88 -5.42 8.88
N PHE A 87 18.52 -6.61 8.83
CA PHE A 87 17.84 -7.91 8.83
C PHE A 87 18.22 -8.78 10.02
N SER A 88 18.70 -8.19 11.13
CA SER A 88 19.08 -8.99 12.32
C SER A 88 17.87 -9.41 13.16
N GLY A 89 16.82 -8.61 13.22
CA GLY A 89 15.75 -8.79 14.20
C GLY A 89 16.25 -8.62 15.64
N GLU A 90 17.23 -7.74 15.86
CA GLU A 90 17.82 -7.50 17.17
C GLU A 90 16.78 -6.93 18.14
N ILE A 91 16.75 -7.49 19.37
CA ILE A 91 15.83 -7.03 20.41
C ILE A 91 16.59 -6.22 21.45
N VAL A 92 16.24 -4.95 21.59
CA VAL A 92 16.87 -4.06 22.55
C VAL A 92 15.82 -3.16 23.22
N ASN A 93 15.82 -3.11 24.54
CA ASN A 93 14.93 -2.26 25.34
C ASN A 93 13.44 -2.41 24.97
N GLY A 94 12.98 -3.65 24.75
CA GLY A 94 11.58 -3.94 24.42
C GLY A 94 11.16 -3.62 22.98
N ASN A 95 12.12 -3.31 22.09
CA ASN A 95 11.88 -3.11 20.66
C ASN A 95 12.64 -4.14 19.84
N ILE A 96 12.02 -4.58 18.74
CA ILE A 96 12.65 -5.39 17.70
C ILE A 96 13.05 -4.50 16.53
N TYR A 97 14.33 -4.54 16.14
CA TYR A 97 14.89 -3.69 15.10
C TYR A 97 15.03 -4.45 13.78
N GLY A 98 14.67 -3.79 12.69
CA GLY A 98 14.91 -4.32 11.35
C GLY A 98 14.05 -3.67 10.30
N ARG A 99 14.49 -3.68 9.05
CA ARG A 99 13.70 -3.25 7.89
C ARG A 99 12.47 -4.16 7.76
N GLY A 100 11.30 -3.57 7.66
CA GLY A 100 10.03 -4.27 7.63
C GLY A 100 9.47 -4.60 9.01
N SER A 101 10.14 -4.28 10.12
CA SER A 101 9.59 -4.54 11.45
C SER A 101 8.27 -3.82 11.68
N VAL A 102 8.11 -2.63 11.11
CA VAL A 102 6.91 -1.81 11.15
C VAL A 102 6.15 -1.91 9.84
N ASP A 103 6.83 -1.80 8.71
CA ASP A 103 6.24 -1.74 7.38
C ASP A 103 6.67 -2.94 6.52
N MET A 104 5.85 -4.07 6.45
CA MET A 104 4.75 -4.31 7.38
C MET A 104 4.82 -5.75 7.96
N LYS A 105 6.04 -6.30 8.09
CA LYS A 105 6.24 -7.68 8.57
C LYS A 105 5.74 -7.90 10.01
N GLY A 106 5.70 -6.84 10.83
CA GLY A 106 5.09 -6.88 12.16
C GLY A 106 3.61 -7.21 12.09
N GLY A 107 2.84 -6.44 11.32
CA GLY A 107 1.41 -6.67 11.11
C GLY A 107 1.12 -7.99 10.44
N LEU A 108 1.84 -8.29 9.36
CA LEU A 108 1.77 -9.57 8.64
C LEU A 108 1.97 -10.78 9.58
N THR A 109 3.02 -10.75 10.41
CA THR A 109 3.32 -11.84 11.36
C THR A 109 2.23 -11.95 12.42
N ALA A 110 1.70 -10.84 12.90
CA ALA A 110 0.60 -10.83 13.87
C ALA A 110 -0.68 -11.46 13.28
N MET A 111 -0.97 -11.22 11.99
CA MET A 111 -2.08 -11.87 11.28
C MET A 111 -1.89 -13.38 11.13
N VAL A 112 -0.68 -13.84 10.78
CA VAL A 112 -0.34 -15.26 10.72
C VAL A 112 -0.54 -15.92 12.09
N ILE A 113 -0.05 -15.31 13.15
CA ILE A 113 -0.23 -15.79 14.53
C ILE A 113 -1.72 -15.87 14.91
N SER A 114 -2.49 -14.85 14.56
CA SER A 114 -3.94 -14.83 14.80
C SER A 114 -4.65 -15.99 14.10
N LEU A 115 -4.32 -16.28 12.83
CA LEU A 115 -4.85 -17.43 12.11
C LEU A 115 -4.54 -18.76 12.83
N ILE A 116 -3.29 -18.93 13.28
CA ILE A 116 -2.86 -20.13 14.00
C ILE A 116 -3.65 -20.28 15.31
N GLN A 117 -3.75 -19.24 16.12
CA GLN A 117 -4.47 -19.25 17.38
C GLN A 117 -5.96 -19.54 17.19
N MET A 118 -6.59 -18.93 16.19
CA MET A 118 -7.99 -19.21 15.85
C MET A 118 -8.18 -20.67 15.40
N LYS A 119 -7.31 -21.20 14.56
CA LYS A 119 -7.36 -22.60 14.12
C LYS A 119 -7.25 -23.57 15.30
N GLU A 120 -6.29 -23.36 16.20
CA GLU A 120 -6.10 -24.15 17.40
C GLU A 120 -7.32 -24.08 18.35
N ALA A 121 -7.99 -22.93 18.43
CA ALA A 121 -9.22 -22.74 19.19
C ALA A 121 -10.49 -23.28 18.49
N GLY A 122 -10.38 -23.81 17.28
CA GLY A 122 -11.51 -24.27 16.48
C GLY A 122 -12.42 -23.14 16.00
N LEU A 123 -11.84 -21.99 15.70
CA LEU A 123 -12.50 -20.80 15.16
C LEU A 123 -12.14 -20.60 13.68
N PRO A 124 -12.91 -19.83 12.89
CA PRO A 124 -14.23 -19.29 13.25
C PRO A 124 -15.30 -20.40 13.28
N LYS A 125 -16.40 -20.16 14.02
CA LYS A 125 -17.54 -21.09 14.07
C LYS A 125 -18.44 -20.96 12.84
N HIS A 126 -18.49 -19.77 12.24
CA HIS A 126 -19.22 -19.43 11.02
C HIS A 126 -18.32 -18.63 10.10
N GLY A 127 -18.57 -18.67 8.79
CA GLY A 127 -17.80 -17.94 7.80
C GLY A 127 -16.34 -18.38 7.70
N LYS A 128 -15.51 -17.48 7.24
CA LYS A 128 -14.10 -17.74 6.93
C LYS A 128 -13.22 -16.54 7.26
N VAL A 129 -11.97 -16.82 7.61
CA VAL A 129 -10.90 -15.82 7.64
C VAL A 129 -9.90 -16.19 6.55
N ARG A 130 -9.65 -15.27 5.65
CA ARG A 130 -8.68 -15.39 4.55
C ARG A 130 -7.49 -14.50 4.81
N LEU A 131 -6.28 -15.06 4.71
CA LEU A 131 -5.02 -14.33 4.75
C LEU A 131 -4.53 -14.10 3.33
N LEU A 132 -4.25 -12.85 2.97
CA LEU A 132 -3.75 -12.43 1.67
C LEU A 132 -2.41 -11.74 1.86
N LEU A 133 -1.31 -12.44 1.59
CA LEU A 133 0.04 -11.89 1.66
C LEU A 133 0.54 -11.64 0.24
N SER A 134 0.67 -10.36 -0.09
CA SER A 134 1.08 -9.88 -1.41
C SER A 134 2.58 -9.68 -1.52
N VAL A 135 3.01 -9.34 -2.71
CA VAL A 135 4.35 -8.89 -3.09
C VAL A 135 4.22 -7.61 -3.89
N ASP A 136 5.29 -6.81 -3.99
CA ASP A 136 5.36 -5.65 -4.89
C ASP A 136 4.53 -4.44 -4.44
N GLU A 137 4.12 -4.36 -3.18
CA GLU A 137 3.36 -3.22 -2.67
C GLU A 137 4.16 -1.93 -2.81
N GLU A 138 5.40 -1.95 -2.35
CA GLU A 138 6.34 -0.83 -2.25
C GLU A 138 6.76 -0.21 -3.61
N VAL A 139 6.45 -0.87 -4.72
CA VAL A 139 6.87 -0.43 -6.06
C VAL A 139 5.77 -0.48 -7.12
N GLY A 140 4.62 -1.14 -6.86
CA GLY A 140 3.61 -1.21 -7.91
C GLY A 140 2.28 -1.89 -7.56
N GLY A 141 2.21 -2.65 -6.45
CA GLY A 141 1.00 -3.36 -6.03
C GLY A 141 0.53 -4.42 -7.04
N GLN A 142 1.46 -5.01 -7.79
CA GLN A 142 1.07 -5.98 -8.83
C GLN A 142 0.75 -7.36 -8.25
N GLY A 143 1.28 -7.67 -7.07
CA GLY A 143 0.95 -8.90 -6.34
C GLY A 143 -0.49 -8.93 -5.87
N SER A 144 -0.96 -7.87 -5.24
CA SER A 144 -2.36 -7.70 -4.82
C SER A 144 -3.31 -7.63 -6.03
N MET A 145 -2.89 -6.97 -7.13
CA MET A 145 -3.62 -7.00 -8.40
C MET A 145 -3.77 -8.43 -8.94
N LEU A 146 -2.69 -9.23 -8.92
CA LEU A 146 -2.75 -10.65 -9.33
C LEU A 146 -3.73 -11.44 -8.46
N LEU A 147 -3.73 -11.23 -7.13
CA LEU A 147 -4.67 -11.91 -6.23
C LEU A 147 -6.12 -11.50 -6.53
N THR A 148 -6.37 -10.22 -6.80
CA THR A 148 -7.69 -9.71 -7.22
C THR A 148 -8.15 -10.34 -8.52
N GLN A 149 -7.30 -10.33 -9.56
CA GLN A 149 -7.61 -10.95 -10.87
C GLN A 149 -7.86 -12.47 -10.80
N LYS A 150 -7.35 -13.13 -9.76
CA LYS A 150 -7.61 -14.56 -9.50
C LYS A 150 -8.85 -14.80 -8.64
N GLY A 151 -9.60 -13.76 -8.29
CA GLY A 151 -10.85 -13.84 -7.55
C GLY A 151 -10.70 -14.01 -6.05
N TYR A 152 -9.50 -13.83 -5.49
CA TYR A 152 -9.32 -13.98 -4.04
C TYR A 152 -9.97 -12.88 -3.20
N ALA A 153 -10.44 -11.81 -3.83
CA ALA A 153 -11.14 -10.71 -3.18
C ALA A 153 -12.65 -10.62 -3.52
N ASP A 154 -13.18 -11.46 -4.45
CA ASP A 154 -14.51 -11.28 -5.00
C ASP A 154 -15.66 -11.63 -4.03
N ASP A 155 -15.40 -12.46 -3.03
CA ASP A 155 -16.37 -12.90 -2.03
C ASP A 155 -16.18 -12.26 -0.64
N LEU A 156 -15.29 -11.26 -0.52
CA LEU A 156 -15.02 -10.60 0.75
C LEU A 156 -16.21 -9.76 1.23
N ASP A 157 -16.48 -9.80 2.52
CA ASP A 157 -17.40 -8.91 3.21
C ASP A 157 -16.68 -7.79 3.93
N ALA A 158 -15.45 -8.05 4.43
CA ALA A 158 -14.60 -7.05 5.05
C ALA A 158 -13.12 -7.41 4.93
N MET A 159 -12.25 -6.39 5.05
CA MET A 159 -10.80 -6.51 5.04
C MET A 159 -10.18 -5.65 6.15
N VAL A 160 -9.22 -6.24 6.85
CA VAL A 160 -8.27 -5.50 7.69
C VAL A 160 -6.90 -5.54 6.99
N MET A 161 -6.36 -4.37 6.64
CA MET A 161 -4.99 -4.20 6.19
C MET A 161 -4.10 -4.03 7.42
N GLY A 162 -3.02 -4.79 7.50
CA GLY A 162 -2.16 -4.85 8.69
C GLY A 162 -1.02 -3.86 8.72
N GLU A 163 -1.13 -2.75 8.00
CA GLU A 163 -0.15 -1.67 8.02
C GLU A 163 -0.02 -1.03 9.38
N ALA A 164 1.15 -0.48 9.67
CA ALA A 164 1.40 0.23 10.90
C ALA A 164 0.53 1.50 10.99
N SER A 165 -0.25 1.60 12.04
CA SER A 165 -1.27 2.63 12.14
C SER A 165 -1.08 3.62 13.30
N SER A 166 0.05 3.59 14.02
CA SER A 166 0.28 4.44 15.21
C SER A 166 -0.87 4.37 16.23
N ASN A 167 -1.50 3.20 16.36
CA ASN A 167 -2.70 2.97 17.17
C ASN A 167 -3.91 3.85 16.76
N GLN A 168 -3.99 4.20 15.48
CA GLN A 168 -5.16 4.83 14.87
C GLN A 168 -5.90 3.78 14.03
N LEU A 169 -7.14 4.05 13.67
CA LEU A 169 -7.94 3.20 12.79
C LEU A 169 -8.27 3.99 11.53
N GLU A 170 -7.72 3.57 10.40
CA GLU A 170 -7.99 4.19 9.12
C GLU A 170 -9.10 3.45 8.40
N TYR A 171 -10.09 4.15 7.85
CA TYR A 171 -11.22 3.55 7.14
C TYR A 171 -11.35 4.02 5.70
N ALA A 172 -10.45 4.88 5.29
CA ALA A 172 -10.35 5.39 3.92
C ALA A 172 -8.96 5.93 3.65
N HIS A 173 -8.50 5.78 2.40
CA HIS A 173 -7.29 6.42 1.92
C HIS A 173 -7.45 6.95 0.50
N CYS A 174 -6.65 7.97 0.15
CA CYS A 174 -6.58 8.49 -1.21
C CYS A 174 -6.07 7.43 -2.18
N GLY A 175 -6.41 7.60 -3.44
CA GLY A 175 -5.69 6.94 -4.52
C GLY A 175 -4.37 7.65 -4.81
N SER A 176 -3.57 7.03 -5.67
CA SER A 176 -2.35 7.62 -6.22
C SER A 176 -2.35 7.48 -7.74
N PHE A 177 -2.15 8.57 -8.43
CA PHE A 177 -1.95 8.59 -9.88
C PHE A 177 -0.62 9.24 -10.19
N ASP A 178 0.38 8.42 -10.50
CA ASP A 178 1.72 8.86 -10.85
C ASP A 178 1.86 8.93 -12.36
N TYR A 179 2.33 10.06 -12.85
CA TYR A 179 2.43 10.29 -14.28
C TYR A 179 3.76 10.92 -14.69
N GLU A 180 4.11 10.68 -15.95
CA GLU A 180 5.22 11.33 -16.64
C GLU A 180 4.68 12.02 -17.90
N ILE A 181 5.08 13.28 -18.13
CA ILE A 181 4.81 13.99 -19.37
C ILE A 181 6.11 14.15 -20.11
N GLU A 182 6.21 13.55 -21.27
CA GLU A 182 7.32 13.77 -22.19
C GLU A 182 6.96 14.88 -23.17
N SER A 183 7.93 15.74 -23.46
CA SER A 183 7.84 16.79 -24.46
C SER A 183 8.92 16.61 -25.52
N PHE A 184 8.46 16.52 -26.75
CA PHE A 184 9.32 16.41 -27.94
C PHE A 184 9.35 17.76 -28.65
N GLY A 185 10.53 18.20 -29.00
CA GLY A 185 10.75 19.47 -29.63
C GLY A 185 11.67 19.35 -30.85
N LYS A 186 12.34 20.46 -31.16
CA LYS A 186 13.32 20.54 -32.24
C LYS A 186 14.46 21.48 -31.84
N THR A 187 15.70 21.00 -31.92
CA THR A 187 16.87 21.84 -31.66
C THR A 187 17.01 22.99 -32.64
N ALA A 188 17.49 24.11 -32.13
CA ALA A 188 17.93 25.26 -32.89
C ALA A 188 18.92 26.08 -32.06
N HIS A 189 19.68 26.97 -32.70
CA HIS A 189 20.50 27.91 -31.98
C HIS A 189 19.62 28.90 -31.19
N SER A 190 19.96 29.21 -29.96
CA SER A 190 19.13 30.06 -29.07
C SER A 190 18.83 31.46 -29.61
N SER A 191 19.70 32.01 -30.52
CA SER A 191 19.45 33.27 -31.22
C SER A 191 18.41 33.19 -32.35
N ARG A 192 17.96 31.97 -32.70
CA ARG A 192 16.97 31.71 -33.77
C ARG A 192 15.89 30.72 -33.27
N PRO A 193 15.16 31.09 -32.21
CA PRO A 193 14.17 30.19 -31.58
C PRO A 193 13.01 29.84 -32.50
N ASP A 194 12.74 30.66 -33.50
CA ASP A 194 11.73 30.44 -34.56
C ASP A 194 11.99 29.20 -35.42
N LEU A 195 13.23 28.69 -35.48
CA LEU A 195 13.60 27.49 -36.21
C LEU A 195 13.49 26.21 -35.37
N GLY A 196 13.29 26.35 -34.07
CA GLY A 196 13.19 25.24 -33.10
C GLY A 196 11.78 25.08 -32.51
N ILE A 197 11.63 24.02 -31.74
CA ILE A 197 10.47 23.80 -30.85
C ILE A 197 11.04 23.53 -29.46
N ASN A 198 10.77 24.43 -28.52
CA ASN A 198 11.34 24.35 -27.18
C ASN A 198 10.53 23.38 -26.31
N ALA A 199 11.08 22.18 -26.05
CA ALA A 199 10.45 21.16 -25.24
C ALA A 199 10.23 21.59 -23.78
N VAL A 200 11.16 22.35 -23.20
CA VAL A 200 11.07 22.89 -21.83
C VAL A 200 9.93 23.92 -21.74
N ALA A 201 9.81 24.83 -22.71
CA ALA A 201 8.74 25.82 -22.74
C ALA A 201 7.34 25.16 -22.84
N ASN A 202 7.22 24.07 -23.58
CA ASN A 202 5.94 23.32 -23.69
C ASN A 202 5.57 22.65 -22.36
N LEU A 203 6.54 22.09 -21.60
CA LEU A 203 6.26 21.56 -20.26
C LEU A 203 5.90 22.66 -19.25
N ALA A 204 6.51 23.85 -19.33
CA ALA A 204 6.11 24.99 -18.49
C ALA A 204 4.63 25.38 -18.74
N ARG A 205 4.17 25.35 -19.99
CA ARG A 205 2.76 25.59 -20.34
C ARG A 205 1.85 24.48 -19.81
N PHE A 206 2.32 23.22 -19.79
CA PHE A 206 1.58 22.11 -19.17
C PHE A 206 1.41 22.36 -17.68
N ILE A 207 2.46 22.74 -16.95
CA ILE A 207 2.40 23.05 -15.51
C ILE A 207 1.39 24.17 -15.23
N ASP A 208 1.35 25.22 -16.04
CA ASP A 208 0.36 26.30 -15.89
C ASP A 208 -1.08 25.78 -16.03
N GLY A 209 -1.33 24.86 -16.97
CA GLY A 209 -2.63 24.20 -17.15
C GLY A 209 -2.95 23.27 -15.98
N GLU A 210 -1.98 22.48 -15.52
CA GLU A 210 -2.12 21.52 -14.43
C GLU A 210 -2.49 22.19 -13.10
N ARG A 211 -1.95 23.38 -12.80
CA ARG A 211 -2.26 24.15 -11.58
C ARG A 211 -3.76 24.41 -11.37
N THR A 212 -4.55 24.43 -12.42
CA THR A 212 -5.99 24.67 -12.37
C THR A 212 -6.82 23.46 -12.80
N ALA A 213 -6.18 22.36 -13.16
CA ALA A 213 -6.84 21.19 -13.70
C ALA A 213 -7.90 20.58 -12.78
N PHE A 214 -7.72 20.77 -11.48
CA PHE A 214 -8.58 20.19 -10.43
C PHE A 214 -9.38 21.26 -9.66
N ALA A 215 -9.36 22.52 -10.09
CA ALA A 215 -10.00 23.63 -9.35
C ALA A 215 -11.53 23.53 -9.25
N ASP A 216 -12.17 22.85 -10.21
CA ASP A 216 -13.61 22.64 -10.28
C ASP A 216 -14.08 21.29 -9.72
N THR A 217 -13.16 20.46 -9.21
CA THR A 217 -13.52 19.16 -8.62
C THR A 217 -14.26 19.36 -7.30
N GLN A 218 -15.28 18.54 -7.08
CA GLN A 218 -15.96 18.51 -5.79
C GLN A 218 -15.07 17.81 -4.76
N PRO A 219 -14.89 18.39 -3.56
CA PRO A 219 -14.19 17.69 -2.50
C PRO A 219 -14.94 16.42 -2.08
N SER A 220 -14.22 15.35 -1.83
CA SER A 220 -14.80 14.19 -1.17
C SER A 220 -15.26 14.56 0.24
N PRO A 221 -16.47 14.15 0.68
CA PRO A 221 -16.90 14.36 2.05
C PRO A 221 -16.05 13.62 3.08
N VAL A 222 -15.29 12.60 2.65
CA VAL A 222 -14.42 11.76 3.50
C VAL A 222 -12.96 12.17 3.38
N LEU A 223 -12.43 12.24 2.14
CA LEU A 223 -10.99 12.42 1.87
C LEU A 223 -10.60 13.87 1.57
N GLY A 224 -11.58 14.77 1.43
CA GLY A 224 -11.32 16.17 1.12
C GLY A 224 -11.01 16.42 -0.37
N LYS A 225 -10.11 17.36 -0.66
CA LYS A 225 -9.77 17.76 -2.02
C LYS A 225 -8.70 16.86 -2.63
N VAL A 226 -8.73 16.76 -3.96
CA VAL A 226 -7.58 16.23 -4.73
C VAL A 226 -6.32 17.03 -4.40
N ILE A 227 -5.22 16.32 -4.16
CA ILE A 227 -3.90 16.89 -3.92
C ILE A 227 -3.03 16.54 -5.11
N HIS A 228 -2.34 17.51 -5.71
CA HIS A 228 -1.51 17.25 -6.87
C HIS A 228 -0.22 18.07 -6.85
N SER A 229 0.84 17.53 -7.42
CA SER A 229 2.14 18.18 -7.51
C SER A 229 2.98 17.64 -8.65
N VAL A 230 3.63 18.53 -9.39
CA VAL A 230 4.78 18.19 -10.23
C VAL A 230 6.03 18.16 -9.36
N THR A 231 6.72 17.01 -9.31
CA THR A 231 7.83 16.77 -8.38
C THR A 231 9.18 16.59 -9.06
N VAL A 232 9.19 16.29 -10.36
CA VAL A 232 10.40 16.12 -11.18
C VAL A 232 10.26 16.92 -12.44
N PHE A 233 11.34 17.60 -12.85
CA PHE A 233 11.42 18.32 -14.12
C PHE A 233 12.87 18.24 -14.66
N HIS A 234 13.01 17.73 -15.88
CA HIS A 234 14.30 17.65 -16.56
C HIS A 234 14.19 18.13 -18.01
N GLY A 235 15.16 18.92 -18.46
CA GLY A 235 15.27 19.34 -19.85
C GLY A 235 16.33 20.40 -20.09
N GLY A 236 16.91 20.36 -21.28
CA GLY A 236 17.98 21.24 -21.72
C GLY A 236 19.35 20.78 -21.24
N GLU A 237 20.35 20.96 -22.12
CA GLU A 237 21.75 20.54 -21.87
C GLU A 237 22.72 21.73 -22.01
N GLN A 238 22.40 22.68 -22.89
CA GLN A 238 23.27 23.81 -23.23
C GLN A 238 22.53 25.14 -23.26
N LEU A 239 23.15 26.17 -22.73
CA LEU A 239 22.57 27.52 -22.63
C LEU A 239 22.21 28.12 -24.01
N ASN A 240 22.98 27.82 -25.05
CA ASN A 240 22.82 28.40 -26.39
C ASN A 240 22.08 27.49 -27.38
N SER A 241 21.36 26.48 -26.89
CA SER A 241 20.58 25.53 -27.72
C SER A 241 19.14 25.45 -27.24
N ILE A 242 18.20 25.49 -28.19
CA ILE A 242 16.80 25.16 -27.90
C ILE A 242 16.69 23.65 -27.65
N PRO A 243 16.15 23.22 -26.50
CA PRO A 243 16.05 21.80 -26.15
C PRO A 243 14.95 21.10 -26.97
N ASP A 244 15.27 19.93 -27.51
CA ASP A 244 14.35 19.09 -28.29
C ASP A 244 13.70 17.96 -27.47
N TYR A 245 14.11 17.79 -26.22
CA TYR A 245 13.50 16.85 -25.31
C TYR A 245 13.48 17.41 -23.87
N ALA A 246 12.38 17.14 -23.20
CA ALA A 246 12.23 17.39 -21.77
C ALA A 246 11.16 16.43 -21.22
N TYR A 247 11.20 16.16 -19.92
CA TYR A 247 10.14 15.43 -19.24
C TYR A 247 9.90 15.98 -17.83
N LEU A 248 8.70 15.78 -17.35
CA LEU A 248 8.35 16.00 -15.95
C LEU A 248 7.62 14.78 -15.39
N LYS A 249 7.62 14.66 -14.04
CA LYS A 249 6.77 13.69 -13.34
C LYS A 249 5.97 14.41 -12.28
N GLY A 250 4.77 13.90 -12.05
CA GLY A 250 3.86 14.39 -11.02
C GLY A 250 3.09 13.25 -10.36
N ASN A 251 2.52 13.58 -9.23
CA ASN A 251 1.66 12.70 -8.45
C ASN A 251 0.33 13.44 -8.16
N VAL A 252 -0.77 12.70 -8.26
CA VAL A 252 -2.10 13.15 -7.85
C VAL A 252 -2.64 12.19 -6.81
N ARG A 253 -3.01 12.70 -5.64
CA ARG A 253 -3.78 11.96 -4.63
C ARG A 253 -5.25 12.11 -4.98
N THR A 254 -5.81 11.06 -5.52
CA THR A 254 -7.17 11.04 -6.06
C THR A 254 -8.19 10.69 -4.98
N VAL A 255 -9.44 11.08 -5.24
CA VAL A 255 -10.60 10.82 -4.37
C VAL A 255 -11.72 10.22 -5.23
N PRO A 256 -12.74 9.57 -4.66
CA PRO A 256 -13.82 8.98 -5.47
C PRO A 256 -14.53 9.95 -6.42
N GLU A 257 -14.65 11.24 -6.02
CA GLU A 257 -15.29 12.30 -6.80
C GLU A 257 -14.41 12.82 -7.96
N CYS A 258 -13.13 12.46 -7.97
CA CYS A 258 -12.18 12.68 -9.05
C CYS A 258 -11.12 11.55 -8.98
N ASP A 259 -11.49 10.41 -9.52
CA ASP A 259 -10.71 9.20 -9.52
C ASP A 259 -9.55 9.24 -10.53
N ASN A 260 -8.90 8.11 -10.71
CA ASN A 260 -7.73 8.02 -11.58
C ASN A 260 -8.10 8.17 -13.06
N GLU A 261 -9.28 7.73 -13.49
CA GLU A 261 -9.75 7.89 -14.87
C GLU A 261 -10.06 9.34 -15.18
N GLU A 262 -10.81 10.02 -14.31
CA GLU A 262 -11.08 11.45 -14.43
C GLU A 262 -9.79 12.27 -14.36
N THR A 263 -8.85 11.91 -13.47
CA THR A 263 -7.54 12.54 -13.38
C THR A 263 -6.76 12.42 -14.69
N GLN A 264 -6.70 11.23 -15.25
CA GLN A 264 -6.05 11.01 -16.55
C GLN A 264 -6.70 11.83 -17.66
N ALA A 265 -8.02 11.85 -17.71
CA ALA A 265 -8.77 12.62 -18.71
C ALA A 265 -8.50 14.13 -18.62
N ARG A 266 -8.39 14.68 -17.41
CA ARG A 266 -8.08 16.10 -17.17
C ARG A 266 -6.66 16.44 -17.65
N LEU A 267 -5.67 15.63 -17.31
CA LEU A 267 -4.29 15.81 -17.77
C LEU A 267 -4.19 15.67 -19.30
N GLN A 268 -4.86 14.67 -19.88
CA GLN A 268 -4.90 14.48 -21.34
C GLN A 268 -5.53 15.66 -22.07
N LYS A 269 -6.59 16.26 -21.51
CA LYS A 269 -7.22 17.47 -22.10
C LYS A 269 -6.25 18.63 -22.22
N ILE A 270 -5.39 18.86 -21.22
CA ILE A 270 -4.35 19.89 -21.28
C ILE A 270 -3.36 19.57 -22.41
N ILE A 271 -2.91 18.34 -22.48
CA ILE A 271 -1.98 17.87 -23.52
C ILE A 271 -2.57 18.07 -24.91
N ASP A 272 -3.82 17.66 -25.12
CA ASP A 272 -4.50 17.79 -26.42
C ASP A 272 -4.64 19.26 -26.85
N GLN A 273 -4.93 20.17 -25.90
CA GLN A 273 -5.00 21.60 -26.18
C GLN A 273 -3.63 22.18 -26.58
N LEU A 274 -2.57 21.79 -25.86
CA LEU A 274 -1.21 22.25 -26.17
C LEU A 274 -0.69 21.66 -27.49
N ASN A 275 -0.99 20.41 -27.77
CA ASN A 275 -0.60 19.75 -29.01
C ASN A 275 -1.29 20.39 -30.23
N LYS A 276 -2.57 20.81 -30.12
CA LYS A 276 -3.26 21.63 -31.16
C LYS A 276 -2.59 22.97 -31.40
N GLN A 277 -1.81 23.49 -30.44
CA GLN A 277 -1.06 24.74 -30.53
C GLN A 277 0.42 24.51 -30.94
N GLY A 278 0.77 23.32 -31.41
CA GLY A 278 2.10 23.00 -31.93
C GLY A 278 3.08 22.37 -30.92
N ALA A 279 2.65 22.07 -29.70
CA ALA A 279 3.44 21.24 -28.80
C ALA A 279 3.39 19.76 -29.28
N GLN A 280 4.29 18.93 -28.73
CA GLN A 280 4.31 17.48 -28.91
C GLN A 280 4.51 16.83 -27.54
N LEU A 281 3.41 16.78 -26.77
CA LEU A 281 3.38 16.24 -25.41
C LEU A 281 2.76 14.84 -25.44
N ARG A 282 3.28 13.95 -24.57
CA ARG A 282 2.76 12.61 -24.37
C ARG A 282 2.66 12.29 -22.89
N LEU A 283 1.49 11.81 -22.45
CA LEU A 283 1.25 11.27 -21.11
C LEU A 283 1.68 9.80 -21.07
N LYS A 284 2.38 9.46 -19.99
CA LYS A 284 2.67 8.10 -19.58
C LYS A 284 2.20 7.91 -18.14
N VAL A 285 1.32 6.97 -17.88
CA VAL A 285 0.94 6.56 -16.53
C VAL A 285 2.06 5.69 -15.96
N VAL A 286 2.60 6.07 -14.81
CA VAL A 286 3.68 5.37 -14.10
C VAL A 286 3.08 4.38 -13.10
N ALA A 287 2.13 4.85 -12.29
CA ALA A 287 1.37 4.04 -11.37
C ALA A 287 -0.06 4.59 -11.21
N SER A 288 -0.99 3.70 -10.89
CA SER A 288 -2.40 4.08 -10.71
C SER A 288 -3.02 3.17 -9.65
N PHE A 289 -3.33 3.75 -8.49
CA PHE A 289 -3.96 3.10 -7.34
C PHE A 289 -5.28 3.79 -7.04
N ALA A 290 -6.37 3.05 -7.01
CA ALA A 290 -7.70 3.62 -6.76
C ALA A 290 -7.84 4.16 -5.33
N PRO A 291 -8.63 5.21 -5.09
CA PRO A 291 -9.02 5.58 -3.73
C PRO A 291 -9.92 4.51 -3.13
N VAL A 292 -9.80 4.29 -1.81
CA VAL A 292 -10.61 3.33 -1.07
C VAL A 292 -11.34 4.04 0.06
N VAL A 293 -12.66 3.86 0.13
CA VAL A 293 -13.50 4.50 1.14
C VAL A 293 -14.53 3.51 1.65
N THR A 294 -14.46 3.21 2.95
CA THR A 294 -15.56 2.60 3.70
C THR A 294 -16.51 3.70 4.15
N ASP A 295 -17.82 3.44 4.14
CA ASP A 295 -18.80 4.41 4.68
C ASP A 295 -18.44 4.74 6.14
N PRO A 296 -18.32 6.02 6.53
CA PRO A 296 -17.97 6.39 7.91
C PRO A 296 -18.97 5.89 8.97
N HIS A 297 -20.17 5.44 8.55
CA HIS A 297 -21.17 4.82 9.42
C HIS A 297 -21.18 3.28 9.38
N ASP A 298 -20.24 2.68 8.64
CA ASP A 298 -20.16 1.22 8.54
C ASP A 298 -19.92 0.61 9.94
N PRO A 299 -20.75 -0.37 10.35
CA PRO A 299 -20.60 -1.03 11.66
C PRO A 299 -19.24 -1.71 11.85
N PHE A 300 -18.55 -2.07 10.78
CA PHE A 300 -17.23 -2.71 10.83
C PHE A 300 -16.18 -1.81 11.49
N ILE A 301 -16.22 -0.49 11.23
CA ILE A 301 -15.31 0.49 11.83
C ILE A 301 -15.45 0.46 13.36
N ASN A 302 -16.69 0.49 13.86
CA ASN A 302 -16.96 0.42 15.31
C ASN A 302 -16.55 -0.92 15.90
N LEU A 303 -16.80 -2.03 15.17
CA LEU A 303 -16.44 -3.38 15.60
C LEU A 303 -14.92 -3.50 15.82
N VAL A 304 -14.11 -3.02 14.87
CA VAL A 304 -12.64 -3.04 14.97
C VAL A 304 -12.19 -2.09 16.09
N SER A 305 -12.75 -0.88 16.18
CA SER A 305 -12.46 0.08 17.26
C SER A 305 -12.72 -0.52 18.65
N ASP A 306 -13.81 -1.28 18.81
CA ASP A 306 -14.15 -1.94 20.08
C ASP A 306 -13.23 -3.13 20.38
N ALA A 307 -12.75 -3.85 19.38
CA ALA A 307 -11.75 -4.91 19.55
C ALA A 307 -10.39 -4.32 20.00
N VAL A 308 -9.97 -3.20 19.42
CA VAL A 308 -8.77 -2.48 19.84
C VAL A 308 -8.93 -2.01 21.29
N ALA A 309 -10.06 -1.37 21.64
CA ALA A 309 -10.32 -0.87 22.98
C ALA A 309 -10.32 -1.98 24.04
N ALA A 310 -10.86 -3.14 23.71
CA ALA A 310 -10.88 -4.29 24.63
C ALA A 310 -9.47 -4.83 24.94
N THR A 311 -8.51 -4.67 24.04
CA THR A 311 -7.13 -5.12 24.21
C THR A 311 -6.22 -4.01 24.76
N LYS A 312 -6.33 -2.78 24.24
CA LYS A 312 -5.45 -1.66 24.59
C LYS A 312 -5.99 -0.74 25.69
N GLY A 313 -7.24 -0.95 26.13
CA GLY A 313 -7.89 -0.17 27.19
C GLY A 313 -8.48 1.18 26.75
N SER A 314 -8.32 1.57 25.47
CA SER A 314 -8.90 2.80 24.92
C SER A 314 -9.19 2.63 23.42
N LYS A 315 -10.23 3.33 22.95
CA LYS A 315 -10.55 3.34 21.52
C LYS A 315 -9.46 4.06 20.72
N PRO A 316 -9.11 3.55 19.54
CA PRO A 316 -8.23 4.26 18.61
C PRO A 316 -8.93 5.52 18.08
N LYS A 317 -8.15 6.50 17.67
CA LYS A 317 -8.68 7.60 16.87
C LYS A 317 -9.02 7.08 15.47
N VAL A 318 -10.25 7.28 15.04
CA VAL A 318 -10.68 6.94 13.68
C VAL A 318 -10.31 8.08 12.75
N ILE A 319 -9.59 7.78 11.68
CA ILE A 319 -9.03 8.77 10.73
C ILE A 319 -9.14 8.29 9.29
N VAL A 320 -8.75 9.16 8.37
CA VAL A 320 -8.51 8.86 6.95
C VAL A 320 -7.05 9.14 6.62
N SER A 321 -6.51 8.45 5.63
CA SER A 321 -5.13 8.60 5.16
C SER A 321 -5.07 9.27 3.79
N HIS A 322 -3.97 9.97 3.53
CA HIS A 322 -3.60 10.40 2.17
C HIS A 322 -2.55 9.45 1.54
N GLY A 323 -2.17 8.40 2.26
CA GLY A 323 -1.38 7.29 1.74
C GLY A 323 -2.16 6.43 0.76
N THR A 324 -1.59 5.31 0.41
CA THR A 324 -2.18 4.30 -0.50
C THR A 324 -1.64 2.94 -0.07
N THR A 325 -2.48 1.93 -0.08
CA THR A 325 -2.11 0.54 0.25
C THR A 325 -2.59 -0.42 -0.83
N ASP A 326 -2.24 -1.68 -0.70
CA ASP A 326 -2.75 -2.77 -1.54
C ASP A 326 -4.28 -2.88 -1.57
N ALA A 327 -5.00 -2.27 -0.61
CA ALA A 327 -6.46 -2.18 -0.64
C ALA A 327 -6.97 -1.52 -1.92
N SER A 328 -6.21 -0.59 -2.52
CA SER A 328 -6.49 -0.01 -3.84
C SER A 328 -6.64 -1.05 -4.95
N ARG A 329 -5.91 -2.15 -4.86
CA ARG A 329 -5.98 -3.24 -5.84
C ARG A 329 -7.12 -4.19 -5.52
N TYR A 330 -7.27 -4.54 -4.26
CA TYR A 330 -8.37 -5.40 -3.80
C TYR A 330 -9.74 -4.75 -3.99
N SER A 331 -9.85 -3.42 -3.93
CA SER A 331 -11.12 -2.70 -4.18
C SER A 331 -11.63 -2.81 -5.61
N LEU A 332 -10.82 -3.31 -6.55
CA LEU A 332 -11.22 -3.62 -7.92
C LEU A 332 -11.89 -4.99 -8.07
N ALA A 333 -12.13 -5.73 -6.98
CA ALA A 333 -12.87 -6.97 -6.96
C ALA A 333 -14.33 -6.79 -7.43
N GLU A 334 -14.97 -7.89 -7.82
CA GLU A 334 -16.34 -7.86 -8.36
C GLU A 334 -17.38 -7.31 -7.37
N ARG A 335 -17.12 -7.46 -6.07
CA ARG A 335 -18.02 -7.05 -5.00
C ARG A 335 -17.31 -6.10 -4.02
N PRO A 336 -17.95 -4.99 -3.62
CA PRO A 336 -17.39 -4.10 -2.61
C PRO A 336 -17.37 -4.79 -1.23
N PHE A 337 -16.41 -4.42 -0.40
CA PHE A 337 -16.24 -4.88 0.97
C PHE A 337 -15.90 -3.71 1.90
N SER A 338 -16.16 -3.87 3.20
CA SER A 338 -15.73 -2.87 4.20
C SER A 338 -14.24 -2.98 4.44
N PHE A 339 -13.53 -1.86 4.38
CA PHE A 339 -12.09 -1.76 4.56
C PHE A 339 -11.75 -1.00 5.83
N VAL A 340 -10.76 -1.47 6.56
CA VAL A 340 -10.02 -0.71 7.57
C VAL A 340 -8.55 -1.08 7.53
N GLU A 341 -7.72 -0.14 7.93
CA GLU A 341 -6.30 -0.34 8.16
C GLU A 341 -6.03 -0.25 9.66
N TYR A 342 -5.39 -1.27 10.21
CA TYR A 342 -4.96 -1.33 11.58
C TYR A 342 -3.88 -2.38 11.78
N GLY A 343 -2.71 -1.95 12.25
CA GLY A 343 -1.62 -2.84 12.61
C GLY A 343 -0.69 -2.24 13.66
N PRO A 344 0.22 -3.05 14.21
CA PRO A 344 1.15 -2.63 15.23
C PRO A 344 2.26 -1.74 14.67
N GLY A 345 2.71 -0.80 15.45
CA GLY A 345 3.85 0.07 15.15
C GLY A 345 3.49 1.52 14.90
N ASP A 346 4.51 2.34 14.97
CA ASP A 346 4.46 3.77 14.66
C ASP A 346 4.75 3.97 13.17
N ASP A 347 3.77 4.39 12.36
CA ASP A 347 3.88 4.63 10.93
C ASP A 347 5.01 5.59 10.54
N ARG A 348 5.40 6.49 11.45
CA ARG A 348 6.56 7.38 11.28
C ARG A 348 7.90 6.66 11.21
N GLN A 349 7.96 5.37 11.59
CA GLN A 349 9.14 4.51 11.45
C GLN A 349 9.24 3.88 10.07
N SER A 350 8.15 3.84 9.29
CA SER A 350 8.15 3.31 7.93
C SER A 350 9.23 3.99 7.08
N HIS A 351 10.00 3.18 6.35
CA HIS A 351 11.11 3.61 5.49
C HIS A 351 12.31 4.26 6.23
N GLN A 352 12.28 4.41 7.55
CA GLN A 352 13.38 5.03 8.30
C GLN A 352 14.55 4.08 8.54
N ILE A 353 15.75 4.64 8.70
CA ILE A 353 16.91 3.92 9.23
C ILE A 353 16.67 3.64 10.72
N ASN A 354 17.05 2.46 11.19
CA ASN A 354 16.77 1.97 12.54
C ASN A 354 15.27 1.77 12.82
N GLU A 355 14.50 1.45 11.79
CA GLU A 355 13.13 1.00 11.92
C GLU A 355 12.99 -0.05 13.03
N HIS A 356 12.00 0.11 13.90
CA HIS A 356 11.80 -0.79 15.03
C HIS A 356 10.35 -0.80 15.49
N LEU A 357 9.92 -1.94 16.00
CA LEU A 357 8.59 -2.20 16.51
C LEU A 357 8.64 -2.54 18.01
N SER A 358 7.75 -1.95 18.80
CA SER A 358 7.55 -2.35 20.20
C SER A 358 7.05 -3.80 20.29
N ILE A 359 7.72 -4.63 21.09
CA ILE A 359 7.30 -6.01 21.34
C ILE A 359 5.92 -6.05 22.00
N ASP A 360 5.64 -5.14 22.93
CA ASP A 360 4.33 -5.09 23.59
C ASP A 360 3.20 -4.77 22.59
N ASP A 361 3.46 -3.85 21.65
CA ASP A 361 2.50 -3.52 20.60
C ASP A 361 2.26 -4.69 19.64
N PHE A 362 3.34 -5.35 19.24
CA PHE A 362 3.28 -6.56 18.41
C PHE A 362 2.48 -7.69 19.08
N LEU A 363 2.74 -7.97 20.36
CA LEU A 363 2.11 -9.09 21.07
C LEU A 363 0.59 -8.88 21.28
N GLN A 364 0.12 -7.63 21.28
CA GLN A 364 -1.31 -7.31 21.39
C GLN A 364 -2.06 -7.50 20.06
N ALA A 365 -1.41 -7.29 18.92
CA ALA A 365 -2.05 -7.30 17.62
C ALA A 365 -2.75 -8.63 17.24
N PRO A 366 -2.18 -9.83 17.50
CA PRO A 366 -2.88 -11.09 17.21
C PRO A 366 -4.21 -11.22 17.96
N THR A 367 -4.28 -10.74 19.22
CA THR A 367 -5.51 -10.76 20.02
C THR A 367 -6.57 -9.83 19.43
N ILE A 368 -6.16 -8.66 18.95
CA ILE A 368 -7.06 -7.71 18.29
C ILE A 368 -7.66 -8.33 17.03
N TYR A 369 -6.84 -8.91 16.15
CA TYR A 369 -7.30 -9.56 14.93
C TYR A 369 -8.24 -10.74 15.21
N GLN A 370 -7.92 -11.56 16.22
CA GLN A 370 -8.82 -12.64 16.65
C GLN A 370 -10.18 -12.09 17.11
N GLN A 371 -10.21 -11.06 17.95
CA GLN A 371 -11.45 -10.45 18.41
C GLN A 371 -12.27 -9.82 17.29
N VAL A 372 -11.60 -9.23 16.28
CA VAL A 372 -12.27 -8.73 15.08
C VAL A 372 -12.97 -9.87 14.35
N ALA A 373 -12.26 -10.98 14.10
CA ALA A 373 -12.82 -12.14 13.44
C ALA A 373 -14.00 -12.75 14.22
N GLU A 374 -13.85 -12.98 15.52
CA GLU A 374 -14.89 -13.53 16.39
C GLU A 374 -16.18 -12.69 16.39
N ARG A 375 -16.05 -11.37 16.42
CA ARG A 375 -17.20 -10.45 16.42
C ARG A 375 -17.85 -10.27 15.05
N PHE A 376 -17.06 -10.39 14.00
CA PHE A 376 -17.55 -10.19 12.62
C PHE A 376 -18.24 -11.43 12.05
N LEU A 377 -17.76 -12.62 12.41
CA LEU A 377 -18.17 -13.91 11.84
C LEU A 377 -19.20 -14.64 12.74
N ILE A 378 -20.03 -13.90 13.45
CA ILE A 378 -21.18 -14.44 14.22
C ILE A 378 -22.41 -14.66 13.32
#